data_cb5e04bd4ec0c3e3988a53bee396c274
#
_entry.id   cb5e04bd4ec0c3e3988a53bee396c274
#
_cell.length_a   1.000
_cell.length_b   1.000
_cell.length_c   1.000
_cell.angle_alpha   90.00
_cell.angle_beta   90.00
_cell.angle_gamma   90.00
#
_symmetry.space_group_name_H-M   'P 1'
#
loop_
_entity.id
_entity.type
_entity.pdbx_description
1 polymer ?
#
loop_
_entity_poly.entity_id
_entity_poly.type
_entity_poly.pdbx_seq_one_letter_code
_entity_poly.pdbx_strand_id
1 'polypeptide(L)'
;TKVRIYLLLHLYSVLTGLLSLSEQNAKLSKYEVKIEDLQTHDQEQNAKLAKNEVRIEELQTLNQAQASELKSLKTRTNVTENQVESLRRDRAVGQVAFSASLLASGYGTLGPINAHTTLVFKHVVSNIGKAYSPHTGFFTAPVRGAYHFEFYIVSHGGSQPSGVVLVKNGEHVFMVAEHQSNGHGTGANGATLLLEAGDVVFLRLWENRVIFDNENHHSTFSGHLLFPM
;
A
#
# COMPACT_ATOMS: atom_id res chain seq x y z
N THR A 1 45.44 -36.89 108.66
CA THR A 1 44.05 -36.47 108.24
C THR A 1 44.08 -35.24 107.29
N LYS A 2 44.88 -34.22 107.58
CA LYS A 2 44.96 -33.00 106.71
C LYS A 2 45.49 -33.22 105.33
N VAL A 3 46.50 -34.07 105.14
CA VAL A 3 47.10 -34.43 103.83
C VAL A 3 46.11 -35.21 102.96
N ARG A 4 45.27 -36.06 103.52
CA ARG A 4 44.24 -36.78 102.75
C ARG A 4 43.11 -35.85 102.24
N ILE A 5 42.76 -34.85 103.02
CA ILE A 5 41.75 -33.81 102.59
C ILE A 5 42.32 -32.96 101.46
N TYR A 6 43.58 -32.54 101.53
CA TYR A 6 44.23 -31.79 100.44
C TYR A 6 44.34 -32.59 99.14
N LEU A 7 44.67 -33.83 99.20
CA LEU A 7 44.73 -34.73 98.06
C LEU A 7 43.34 -34.92 97.45
N LEU A 8 42.27 -35.05 98.22
CA LEU A 8 40.90 -35.19 97.76
C LEU A 8 40.37 -33.88 97.07
N LEU A 9 40.69 -32.70 97.65
CA LEU A 9 40.37 -31.45 97.09
C LEU A 9 41.10 -31.19 95.76
N HIS A 10 42.36 -31.59 95.67
CA HIS A 10 43.11 -31.44 94.44
C HIS A 10 42.59 -32.39 93.35
N LEU A 11 42.26 -33.65 93.72
CA LEU A 11 41.66 -34.62 92.80
C LEU A 11 40.31 -34.15 92.29
N TYR A 12 39.46 -33.54 93.14
CA TYR A 12 38.18 -32.99 92.82
C TYR A 12 38.34 -31.81 91.83
N SER A 13 39.29 -30.88 92.07
CA SER A 13 39.59 -29.80 91.18
C SER A 13 40.07 -30.20 89.81
N VAL A 14 40.93 -31.24 89.72
CA VAL A 14 41.40 -31.81 88.47
C VAL A 14 40.25 -32.50 87.72
N LEU A 15 39.40 -33.27 88.45
CA LEU A 15 38.26 -33.95 87.83
C LEU A 15 37.22 -32.97 87.22
N THR A 16 36.89 -31.88 87.95
CA THR A 16 36.02 -30.86 87.51
C THR A 16 36.59 -30.07 86.29
N GLY A 17 37.89 -29.83 86.29
CA GLY A 17 38.61 -29.24 85.13
C GLY A 17 38.57 -30.18 83.89
N LEU A 18 38.78 -31.50 84.06
CA LEU A 18 38.69 -32.44 82.99
C LEU A 18 37.25 -32.56 82.40
N LEU A 19 36.23 -32.54 83.23
CA LEU A 19 34.83 -32.52 82.81
C LEU A 19 34.49 -31.25 82.02
N SER A 20 34.91 -30.09 82.47
CA SER A 20 34.75 -28.81 81.78
C SER A 20 35.47 -28.84 80.40
N LEU A 21 36.67 -29.35 80.34
CA LEU A 21 37.43 -29.51 79.10
C LEU A 21 36.74 -30.44 78.08
N SER A 22 36.18 -31.58 78.59
CA SER A 22 35.42 -32.50 77.78
C SER A 22 34.15 -31.88 77.15
N GLU A 23 33.41 -31.07 77.96
CA GLU A 23 32.24 -30.33 77.46
C GLU A 23 32.63 -29.27 76.44
N GLN A 24 33.74 -28.54 76.62
CA GLN A 24 34.27 -27.60 75.68
C GLN A 24 34.68 -28.27 74.34
N ASN A 25 35.37 -29.41 74.37
CA ASN A 25 35.73 -30.16 73.20
C ASN A 25 34.50 -30.67 72.41
N ALA A 26 33.46 -31.15 73.11
CA ALA A 26 32.20 -31.53 72.46
C ALA A 26 31.50 -30.38 71.79
N LYS A 27 31.51 -29.15 72.33
CA LYS A 27 31.01 -27.95 71.69
C LYS A 27 31.87 -27.55 70.49
N LEU A 28 33.18 -27.66 70.59
CA LEU A 28 34.10 -27.32 69.51
C LEU A 28 33.86 -28.26 68.31
N SER A 29 33.78 -29.56 68.50
CA SER A 29 33.47 -30.55 67.44
C SER A 29 32.12 -30.24 66.79
N LYS A 30 31.13 -29.85 67.54
CA LYS A 30 29.82 -29.45 66.99
C LYS A 30 29.88 -28.17 66.12
N TYR A 31 30.72 -27.23 66.49
CA TYR A 31 30.97 -26.04 65.68
C TYR A 31 31.76 -26.32 64.42
N GLU A 32 32.75 -27.24 64.48
CA GLU A 32 33.52 -27.71 63.32
C GLU A 32 32.62 -28.30 62.27
N VAL A 33 31.72 -29.23 62.62
CA VAL A 33 30.71 -29.79 61.68
C VAL A 33 29.82 -28.70 61.09
N LYS A 34 29.37 -27.74 61.89
CA LYS A 34 28.54 -26.67 61.41
C LYS A 34 29.26 -25.73 60.44
N ILE A 35 30.57 -25.52 60.65
CA ILE A 35 31.40 -24.73 59.72
C ILE A 35 31.55 -25.46 58.38
N GLU A 36 31.78 -26.79 58.37
CA GLU A 36 31.86 -27.60 57.17
C GLU A 36 30.55 -27.57 56.37
N ASP A 37 29.41 -27.71 57.04
CA ASP A 37 28.09 -27.61 56.42
C ASP A 37 27.85 -26.24 55.76
N LEU A 38 28.22 -25.16 56.46
CA LEU A 38 28.11 -23.80 55.92
C LEU A 38 29.05 -23.57 54.72
N GLN A 39 30.28 -24.09 54.80
CA GLN A 39 31.24 -23.99 53.69
C GLN A 39 30.75 -24.72 52.46
N THR A 40 30.17 -25.91 52.63
CA THR A 40 29.58 -26.69 51.56
C THR A 40 28.41 -25.96 50.91
N HIS A 41 27.53 -25.38 51.74
CA HIS A 41 26.38 -24.57 51.26
C HIS A 41 26.82 -23.33 50.49
N ASP A 42 27.84 -22.65 50.94
CA ASP A 42 28.43 -21.47 50.28
C ASP A 42 29.04 -21.84 48.91
N GLN A 43 29.71 -22.97 48.82
CA GLN A 43 30.26 -23.48 47.56
C GLN A 43 29.14 -23.77 46.56
N GLU A 44 28.04 -24.42 46.98
CA GLU A 44 26.88 -24.68 46.14
C GLU A 44 26.20 -23.37 45.66
N GLN A 45 26.08 -22.39 46.53
CA GLN A 45 25.51 -21.10 46.17
C GLN A 45 26.40 -20.36 45.15
N ASN A 46 27.70 -20.36 45.37
CA ASN A 46 28.66 -19.74 44.45
C ASN A 46 28.62 -20.39 43.06
N ALA A 47 28.52 -21.75 43.00
CA ALA A 47 28.35 -22.45 41.74
C ALA A 47 27.03 -22.09 41.00
N LYS A 48 25.92 -21.91 41.73
CA LYS A 48 24.66 -21.45 41.17
C LYS A 48 24.76 -20.00 40.66
N LEU A 49 25.45 -19.16 41.41
CA LEU A 49 25.68 -17.73 41.01
C LEU A 49 26.45 -17.67 39.68
N ALA A 50 27.57 -18.36 39.59
CA ALA A 50 28.40 -18.42 38.39
C ALA A 50 27.60 -18.93 37.16
N LYS A 51 26.74 -19.94 37.34
CA LYS A 51 25.85 -20.43 36.28
C LYS A 51 24.81 -19.38 35.84
N ASN A 52 24.26 -18.63 36.79
CA ASN A 52 23.30 -17.56 36.49
C ASN A 52 23.96 -16.38 35.75
N GLU A 53 25.20 -16.03 36.12
CA GLU A 53 25.97 -15.00 35.44
C GLU A 53 26.16 -15.31 33.94
N VAL A 54 26.62 -16.54 33.65
CA VAL A 54 26.75 -16.99 32.25
C VAL A 54 25.41 -16.93 31.52
N ARG A 55 24.33 -17.33 32.18
CA ARG A 55 22.98 -17.27 31.58
C ARG A 55 22.50 -15.85 31.30
N ILE A 56 22.84 -14.89 32.16
CA ILE A 56 22.55 -13.47 31.97
C ILE A 56 23.30 -12.92 30.76
N GLU A 57 24.57 -13.26 30.59
CA GLU A 57 25.38 -12.83 29.44
C GLU A 57 24.83 -13.39 28.12
N GLU A 58 24.44 -14.68 28.10
CA GLU A 58 23.78 -15.28 26.93
C GLU A 58 22.49 -14.56 26.57
N LEU A 59 21.62 -14.28 27.54
CA LEU A 59 20.36 -13.58 27.35
C LEU A 59 20.57 -12.13 26.90
N GLN A 60 21.57 -11.44 27.42
CA GLN A 60 21.90 -10.08 26.97
C GLN A 60 22.36 -10.08 25.53
N THR A 61 23.18 -11.03 25.11
CA THR A 61 23.64 -11.17 23.72
C THR A 61 22.48 -11.44 22.78
N LEU A 62 21.59 -12.35 23.16
CA LEU A 62 20.39 -12.67 22.38
C LEU A 62 19.46 -11.44 22.23
N ASN A 63 19.27 -10.71 23.32
CA ASN A 63 18.42 -9.51 23.34
C ASN A 63 18.98 -8.40 22.43
N GLN A 64 20.31 -8.22 22.41
CA GLN A 64 20.95 -7.27 21.50
C GLN A 64 20.80 -7.69 20.04
N ALA A 65 20.93 -8.98 19.72
CA ALA A 65 20.71 -9.51 18.38
C ALA A 65 19.26 -9.28 17.92
N GLN A 66 18.28 -9.60 18.75
CA GLN A 66 16.86 -9.38 18.47
C GLN A 66 16.52 -7.89 18.29
N ALA A 67 17.10 -7.01 19.11
CA ALA A 67 16.90 -5.57 18.96
C ALA A 67 17.44 -5.03 17.62
N SER A 68 18.57 -5.54 17.16
CA SER A 68 19.14 -5.17 15.87
C SER A 68 18.28 -5.67 14.69
N GLU A 69 17.76 -6.88 14.77
CA GLU A 69 16.86 -7.47 13.78
C GLU A 69 15.53 -6.72 13.70
N LEU A 70 14.93 -6.39 14.83
CA LEU A 70 13.73 -5.56 14.91
C LEU A 70 13.91 -4.19 14.26
N LYS A 71 15.06 -3.55 14.48
CA LYS A 71 15.39 -2.27 13.85
C LYS A 71 15.49 -2.40 12.33
N SER A 72 16.11 -3.46 11.84
CA SER A 72 16.22 -3.77 10.41
C SER A 72 14.85 -4.02 9.78
N LEU A 73 14.02 -4.85 10.41
CA LEU A 73 12.66 -5.15 9.96
C LEU A 73 11.79 -3.87 9.89
N LYS A 74 11.84 -3.04 10.92
CA LYS A 74 11.10 -1.76 10.93
C LYS A 74 11.51 -0.85 9.76
N THR A 75 12.80 -0.76 9.47
CA THR A 75 13.29 0.02 8.32
C THR A 75 12.77 -0.55 7.00
N ARG A 76 12.82 -1.87 6.81
CA ARG A 76 12.30 -2.52 5.59
C ARG A 76 10.80 -2.33 5.43
N THR A 77 10.04 -2.44 6.51
CA THR A 77 8.59 -2.21 6.50
C THR A 77 8.25 -0.80 6.05
N ASN A 78 8.90 0.23 6.62
CA ASN A 78 8.69 1.62 6.22
C ASN A 78 9.00 1.86 4.74
N VAL A 79 10.07 1.27 4.21
CA VAL A 79 10.42 1.39 2.78
C VAL A 79 9.34 0.74 1.91
N THR A 80 8.87 -0.45 2.29
CA THR A 80 7.82 -1.16 1.54
C THR A 80 6.49 -0.41 1.57
N GLU A 81 6.10 0.14 2.72
CA GLU A 81 4.89 0.96 2.85
C GLU A 81 4.94 2.19 1.93
N ASN A 82 6.07 2.89 1.89
CA ASN A 82 6.25 4.04 1.00
C ASN A 82 6.20 3.64 -0.49
N GLN A 83 6.77 2.50 -0.86
CA GLN A 83 6.69 1.98 -2.23
C GLN A 83 5.26 1.60 -2.62
N VAL A 84 4.52 0.93 -1.73
CA VAL A 84 3.11 0.59 -1.95
C VAL A 84 2.26 1.84 -2.11
N GLU A 85 2.49 2.86 -1.30
CA GLU A 85 1.75 4.12 -1.39
C GLU A 85 2.07 4.88 -2.70
N SER A 86 3.33 4.87 -3.14
CA SER A 86 3.71 5.42 -4.46
C SER A 86 2.99 4.70 -5.60
N LEU A 87 3.05 3.36 -5.62
CA LEU A 87 2.38 2.54 -6.64
C LEU A 87 0.85 2.73 -6.65
N ARG A 88 0.23 2.93 -5.50
CA ARG A 88 -1.21 3.23 -5.40
C ARG A 88 -1.56 4.59 -6.03
N ARG A 89 -0.73 5.62 -5.79
CA ARG A 89 -0.91 6.95 -6.42
C ARG A 89 -0.74 6.87 -7.93
N ASP A 90 0.30 6.22 -8.40
CA ASP A 90 0.57 6.04 -9.83
C ASP A 90 -0.57 5.29 -10.51
N ARG A 91 -1.11 4.27 -9.87
CA ARG A 91 -2.28 3.54 -10.38
C ARG A 91 -3.54 4.40 -10.40
N ALA A 92 -3.77 5.25 -9.40
CA ALA A 92 -4.96 6.11 -9.34
C ALA A 92 -4.93 7.18 -10.45
N VAL A 93 -3.75 7.73 -10.75
CA VAL A 93 -3.56 8.69 -11.85
C VAL A 93 -3.71 7.99 -13.22
N GLY A 94 -3.39 6.70 -13.32
CA GLY A 94 -3.51 5.89 -14.53
C GLY A 94 -4.93 5.40 -14.83
N GLN A 95 -5.94 5.68 -14.01
CA GLN A 95 -7.31 5.26 -14.27
C GLN A 95 -8.11 6.36 -14.96
N VAL A 96 -8.15 6.32 -16.29
CA VAL A 96 -8.83 7.32 -17.12
C VAL A 96 -9.68 6.60 -18.14
N ALA A 97 -11.00 6.85 -18.11
CA ALA A 97 -11.94 6.34 -19.09
C ALA A 97 -13.20 7.21 -19.12
N PHE A 98 -13.76 7.41 -20.30
CA PHE A 98 -15.06 8.06 -20.45
C PHE A 98 -15.88 7.41 -21.56
N SER A 99 -17.18 7.53 -21.45
CA SER A 99 -18.15 7.21 -22.51
C SER A 99 -19.31 8.19 -22.42
N ALA A 100 -19.66 8.78 -23.56
CA ALA A 100 -20.74 9.74 -23.66
C ALA A 100 -21.48 9.62 -24.97
N SER A 101 -22.77 9.98 -24.98
CA SER A 101 -23.57 10.15 -26.19
C SER A 101 -23.91 11.61 -26.45
N LEU A 102 -24.29 11.93 -27.72
CA LEU A 102 -24.38 13.30 -28.19
C LEU A 102 -25.46 14.11 -27.46
N LEU A 103 -26.69 13.58 -27.34
CA LEU A 103 -27.79 14.27 -26.73
C LEU A 103 -28.00 13.86 -25.26
N ALA A 104 -28.26 14.84 -24.41
CA ALA A 104 -28.62 14.59 -23.02
C ALA A 104 -30.01 13.94 -22.88
N SER A 105 -30.94 14.30 -23.78
CA SER A 105 -32.31 13.76 -23.87
C SER A 105 -32.95 14.14 -25.19
N GLY A 106 -34.05 13.48 -25.54
CA GLY A 106 -34.82 13.72 -26.76
C GLY A 106 -34.19 13.12 -28.01
N TYR A 107 -34.56 13.66 -29.17
CA TYR A 107 -34.04 13.21 -30.44
C TYR A 107 -33.79 14.42 -31.35
N GLY A 108 -32.84 14.32 -32.27
CA GLY A 108 -32.57 15.38 -33.24
C GLY A 108 -31.30 15.18 -34.06
N THR A 109 -31.24 16.01 -35.10
CA THR A 109 -30.09 16.11 -35.99
C THR A 109 -29.38 17.43 -35.73
N LEU A 110 -28.08 17.37 -35.49
CA LEU A 110 -27.22 18.56 -35.45
C LEU A 110 -26.63 18.77 -36.83
N GLY A 111 -26.72 20.00 -37.33
CA GLY A 111 -26.28 20.40 -38.68
C GLY A 111 -27.43 20.34 -39.73
N PRO A 112 -27.14 20.61 -41.03
CA PRO A 112 -25.82 21.00 -41.53
C PRO A 112 -25.39 22.39 -41.03
N ILE A 113 -24.09 22.54 -40.72
CA ILE A 113 -23.50 23.82 -40.34
C ILE A 113 -22.38 24.13 -41.34
N ASN A 114 -22.38 25.35 -41.87
CA ASN A 114 -21.37 25.80 -42.85
C ASN A 114 -20.05 26.20 -42.14
N ALA A 115 -19.60 25.34 -41.24
CA ALA A 115 -18.33 25.46 -40.54
C ALA A 115 -18.00 24.13 -39.83
N HIS A 116 -16.71 23.87 -39.64
CA HIS A 116 -16.28 22.83 -38.76
C HIS A 116 -16.68 23.13 -37.30
N THR A 117 -17.48 22.28 -36.69
CA THR A 117 -18.06 22.51 -35.36
C THR A 117 -17.69 21.47 -34.37
N THR A 118 -17.12 21.84 -33.21
CA THR A 118 -16.83 20.91 -32.12
C THR A 118 -18.11 20.27 -31.62
N LEU A 119 -18.11 18.94 -31.52
CA LEU A 119 -19.22 18.18 -30.97
C LEU A 119 -19.11 18.07 -29.46
N VAL A 120 -20.22 18.31 -28.77
CA VAL A 120 -20.30 18.18 -27.32
C VAL A 120 -21.23 17.01 -26.98
N PHE A 121 -20.66 15.91 -26.51
CA PHE A 121 -21.41 14.75 -26.06
C PHE A 121 -21.87 14.97 -24.62
N LYS A 122 -23.15 15.18 -24.41
CA LYS A 122 -23.72 15.70 -23.16
C LYS A 122 -24.21 14.64 -22.19
N HIS A 123 -24.60 13.46 -22.71
CA HIS A 123 -25.04 12.35 -21.88
C HIS A 123 -23.82 11.48 -21.48
N VAL A 124 -23.31 11.69 -20.28
CA VAL A 124 -22.11 11.02 -19.78
C VAL A 124 -22.49 9.76 -19.01
N VAL A 125 -22.13 8.60 -19.53
CA VAL A 125 -22.33 7.29 -18.90
C VAL A 125 -21.22 7.02 -17.88
N SER A 126 -19.98 7.35 -18.22
CA SER A 126 -18.82 7.22 -17.33
C SER A 126 -17.80 8.34 -17.59
N ASN A 127 -17.10 8.76 -16.55
CA ASN A 127 -16.02 9.75 -16.64
C ASN A 127 -15.03 9.56 -15.46
N ILE A 128 -14.30 8.46 -15.52
CA ILE A 128 -13.28 8.08 -14.54
C ILE A 128 -12.06 8.96 -14.78
N GLY A 129 -11.50 9.55 -13.72
CA GLY A 129 -10.41 10.51 -13.82
C GLY A 129 -10.83 11.90 -14.27
N LYS A 130 -12.13 12.12 -14.61
CA LYS A 130 -12.72 13.43 -15.00
C LYS A 130 -11.98 14.12 -16.15
N ALA A 131 -11.39 13.34 -17.06
CA ALA A 131 -10.62 13.87 -18.17
C ALA A 131 -11.47 14.38 -19.34
N TYR A 132 -12.74 13.98 -19.44
CA TYR A 132 -13.69 14.46 -20.43
C TYR A 132 -14.58 15.58 -19.85
N SER A 133 -14.80 16.63 -20.65
CA SER A 133 -15.69 17.73 -20.28
C SER A 133 -16.99 17.71 -21.12
N PRO A 134 -18.16 17.42 -20.52
CA PRO A 134 -19.45 17.49 -21.23
C PRO A 134 -19.93 18.93 -21.55
N HIS A 135 -19.17 19.94 -21.12
CA HIS A 135 -19.44 21.34 -21.44
C HIS A 135 -18.73 21.82 -22.71
N THR A 136 -17.54 21.25 -22.98
CA THR A 136 -16.70 21.64 -24.12
C THR A 136 -16.59 20.57 -25.18
N GLY A 137 -16.85 19.29 -24.85
CA GLY A 137 -16.64 18.15 -25.70
C GLY A 137 -15.17 17.69 -25.76
N PHE A 138 -14.30 18.27 -24.94
CA PHE A 138 -12.87 17.98 -24.93
C PHE A 138 -12.52 16.88 -23.93
N PHE A 139 -11.68 15.95 -24.38
CA PHE A 139 -10.89 15.11 -23.51
C PHE A 139 -9.51 15.73 -23.38
N THR A 140 -9.02 15.88 -22.14
CA THR A 140 -7.65 16.36 -21.86
C THR A 140 -6.87 15.26 -21.15
N ALA A 141 -5.76 14.84 -21.74
CA ALA A 141 -4.91 13.76 -21.18
C ALA A 141 -4.29 14.22 -19.85
N PRO A 142 -4.56 13.55 -18.71
CA PRO A 142 -3.98 13.93 -17.42
C PRO A 142 -2.54 13.50 -17.26
N VAL A 143 -2.10 12.48 -17.99
CA VAL A 143 -0.74 11.93 -17.96
C VAL A 143 -0.28 11.57 -19.36
N ARG A 144 1.03 11.47 -19.55
CA ARG A 144 1.61 10.89 -20.76
C ARG A 144 1.28 9.41 -20.85
N GLY A 145 0.83 8.92 -22.03
CA GLY A 145 0.47 7.52 -22.21
C GLY A 145 -0.12 7.20 -23.56
N ALA A 146 -0.42 5.91 -23.77
CA ALA A 146 -1.18 5.42 -24.92
C ALA A 146 -2.67 5.41 -24.58
N TYR A 147 -3.45 6.12 -25.37
CA TYR A 147 -4.89 6.27 -25.21
C TYR A 147 -5.61 5.69 -26.41
N HIS A 148 -6.72 5.03 -26.18
CA HIS A 148 -7.60 4.56 -27.25
C HIS A 148 -8.90 5.34 -27.23
N PHE A 149 -9.35 5.79 -28.41
CA PHE A 149 -10.60 6.50 -28.63
C PHE A 149 -11.42 5.77 -29.68
N GLU A 150 -12.73 5.70 -29.45
CA GLU A 150 -13.73 5.14 -30.37
C GLU A 150 -14.89 6.12 -30.50
N PHE A 151 -15.44 6.23 -31.71
CA PHE A 151 -16.62 7.01 -31.95
C PHE A 151 -17.52 6.37 -32.99
N TYR A 152 -18.78 6.43 -32.69
CA TYR A 152 -19.86 5.91 -33.51
C TYR A 152 -20.79 7.07 -33.87
N ILE A 153 -21.20 7.13 -35.11
CA ILE A 153 -22.11 8.17 -35.59
C ILE A 153 -23.29 7.55 -36.30
N VAL A 154 -24.44 8.17 -36.18
CA VAL A 154 -25.63 7.80 -36.95
C VAL A 154 -26.01 8.92 -37.89
N SER A 155 -26.27 8.55 -39.13
CA SER A 155 -26.97 9.37 -40.13
C SER A 155 -28.44 8.97 -40.12
N HIS A 156 -29.32 9.94 -40.04
CA HIS A 156 -30.75 9.73 -40.27
C HIS A 156 -31.05 10.18 -41.72
N GLY A 157 -31.50 9.25 -42.56
CA GLY A 157 -31.61 9.42 -44.00
C GLY A 157 -32.12 10.73 -44.50
N GLY A 158 -31.57 11.18 -45.59
CA GLY A 158 -31.85 12.49 -46.19
C GLY A 158 -30.77 12.89 -47.19
N SER A 159 -30.83 14.09 -47.69
CA SER A 159 -29.88 14.63 -48.68
C SER A 159 -28.50 14.97 -48.11
N GLN A 160 -28.37 15.01 -46.76
CA GLN A 160 -27.14 15.43 -46.13
C GLN A 160 -26.39 14.23 -45.54
N PRO A 161 -25.15 14.00 -45.92
CA PRO A 161 -24.32 12.95 -45.34
C PRO A 161 -23.83 13.33 -43.96
N SER A 162 -23.58 12.33 -43.11
CA SER A 162 -22.85 12.50 -41.84
C SER A 162 -21.33 12.52 -42.07
N GLY A 163 -20.62 13.24 -41.20
CA GLY A 163 -19.18 13.26 -41.24
C GLY A 163 -18.57 13.83 -39.97
N VAL A 164 -17.78 13.04 -39.27
CA VAL A 164 -17.16 13.41 -37.99
C VAL A 164 -15.67 13.08 -38.01
N VAL A 165 -14.87 13.97 -37.50
CA VAL A 165 -13.42 13.88 -37.44
C VAL A 165 -12.96 13.80 -36.00
N LEU A 166 -12.08 12.85 -35.70
CA LEU A 166 -11.27 12.82 -34.49
C LEU A 166 -10.12 13.82 -34.64
N VAL A 167 -9.98 14.71 -33.70
CA VAL A 167 -9.00 15.82 -33.70
C VAL A 167 -8.11 15.70 -32.47
N LYS A 168 -6.79 15.78 -32.67
CA LYS A 168 -5.80 15.93 -31.60
C LYS A 168 -5.11 17.30 -31.71
N ASN A 169 -5.19 18.13 -30.69
CA ASN A 169 -4.56 19.45 -30.62
C ASN A 169 -4.86 20.35 -31.84
N GLY A 170 -6.07 20.19 -32.40
CA GLY A 170 -6.49 20.93 -33.59
C GLY A 170 -6.20 20.21 -34.92
N GLU A 171 -5.38 19.20 -34.95
CA GLU A 171 -5.00 18.41 -36.13
C GLU A 171 -5.95 17.26 -36.40
N HIS A 172 -6.30 17.04 -37.66
CA HIS A 172 -7.13 15.92 -38.12
C HIS A 172 -6.38 14.58 -37.96
N VAL A 173 -7.00 13.66 -37.24
CA VAL A 173 -6.47 12.27 -37.08
C VAL A 173 -7.18 11.32 -38.04
N PHE A 174 -8.44 11.02 -37.78
CA PHE A 174 -9.26 10.11 -38.59
C PHE A 174 -10.68 10.68 -38.76
N MET A 175 -11.30 10.31 -39.86
CA MET A 175 -12.67 10.70 -40.16
C MET A 175 -13.55 9.46 -40.33
N VAL A 176 -14.80 9.56 -39.96
CA VAL A 176 -15.87 8.66 -40.36
C VAL A 176 -16.91 9.48 -41.13
N ALA A 177 -17.40 8.91 -42.22
CA ALA A 177 -18.47 9.48 -43.02
C ALA A 177 -19.47 8.38 -43.37
N GLU A 178 -20.76 8.76 -43.39
CA GLU A 178 -21.88 7.89 -43.73
C GLU A 178 -22.88 8.65 -44.54
N HIS A 179 -23.42 8.03 -45.60
CA HIS A 179 -24.44 8.60 -46.44
C HIS A 179 -25.55 7.60 -46.75
N GLN A 180 -26.73 7.86 -46.25
CA GLN A 180 -27.92 7.07 -46.51
C GLN A 180 -29.00 7.99 -47.15
N SER A 181 -29.56 7.50 -48.22
CA SER A 181 -30.69 8.21 -48.90
C SER A 181 -32.00 8.09 -48.09
N ASN A 182 -32.16 6.97 -47.37
CA ASN A 182 -33.31 6.70 -46.50
C ASN A 182 -32.90 5.76 -45.35
N GLY A 183 -33.67 5.73 -44.28
CA GLY A 183 -33.38 4.92 -43.09
C GLY A 183 -32.23 5.48 -42.23
N HIS A 184 -31.55 4.63 -41.52
CA HIS A 184 -30.41 4.97 -40.68
C HIS A 184 -29.14 4.31 -41.19
N GLY A 185 -28.04 5.06 -41.25
CA GLY A 185 -26.72 4.52 -41.47
C GLY A 185 -25.82 4.74 -40.27
N THR A 186 -24.94 3.84 -39.96
CA THR A 186 -23.97 3.92 -38.86
C THR A 186 -22.55 3.88 -39.42
N GLY A 187 -21.75 4.85 -39.02
CA GLY A 187 -20.29 4.85 -39.24
C GLY A 187 -19.54 4.77 -37.93
N ALA A 188 -18.37 4.15 -37.93
CA ALA A 188 -17.50 4.02 -36.78
C ALA A 188 -16.03 4.15 -37.18
N ASN A 189 -15.24 4.71 -36.29
CA ASN A 189 -13.78 4.72 -36.36
C ASN A 189 -13.16 4.83 -34.98
N GLY A 190 -11.84 4.58 -34.89
CA GLY A 190 -11.10 4.69 -33.66
C GLY A 190 -9.61 4.87 -33.90
N ALA A 191 -8.90 5.33 -32.90
CA ALA A 191 -7.45 5.50 -32.95
C ALA A 191 -6.80 5.24 -31.60
N THR A 192 -5.63 4.62 -31.63
CA THR A 192 -4.71 4.61 -30.48
C THR A 192 -3.68 5.73 -30.70
N LEU A 193 -3.63 6.67 -29.74
CA LEU A 193 -2.81 7.87 -29.81
C LEU A 193 -1.83 7.91 -28.64
N LEU A 194 -0.59 8.30 -28.91
CA LEU A 194 0.33 8.73 -27.87
C LEU A 194 0.01 10.20 -27.51
N LEU A 195 -0.33 10.45 -26.26
CA LEU A 195 -0.62 11.77 -25.74
C LEU A 195 0.36 12.17 -24.65
N GLU A 196 0.76 13.44 -24.67
CA GLU A 196 1.43 14.09 -23.54
C GLU A 196 0.37 14.62 -22.56
N ALA A 197 0.76 14.86 -21.31
CA ALA A 197 -0.12 15.51 -20.33
C ALA A 197 -0.55 16.89 -20.86
N GLY A 198 -1.87 17.16 -20.87
CA GLY A 198 -2.43 18.39 -21.39
C GLY A 198 -2.84 18.33 -22.87
N ASP A 199 -2.49 17.28 -23.62
CA ASP A 199 -3.00 17.08 -24.98
C ASP A 199 -4.52 16.95 -25.00
N VAL A 200 -5.16 17.57 -25.99
CA VAL A 200 -6.61 17.63 -26.12
C VAL A 200 -7.08 16.81 -27.32
N VAL A 201 -8.08 15.96 -27.07
CA VAL A 201 -8.73 15.14 -28.11
C VAL A 201 -10.24 15.42 -28.10
N PHE A 202 -10.83 15.57 -29.24
CA PHE A 202 -12.26 15.85 -29.40
C PHE A 202 -12.80 15.44 -30.77
N LEU A 203 -14.11 15.40 -30.90
CA LEU A 203 -14.77 15.18 -32.18
C LEU A 203 -15.26 16.49 -32.77
N ARG A 204 -15.17 16.59 -34.10
CA ARG A 204 -15.59 17.75 -34.89
C ARG A 204 -16.55 17.31 -35.98
N LEU A 205 -17.73 17.91 -36.04
CA LEU A 205 -18.60 17.78 -37.19
C LEU A 205 -17.95 18.47 -38.39
N TRP A 206 -17.88 17.77 -39.52
CA TRP A 206 -17.37 18.37 -40.76
C TRP A 206 -18.36 19.38 -41.30
N GLU A 207 -17.89 20.40 -42.01
CA GLU A 207 -18.75 21.43 -42.59
C GLU A 207 -19.80 20.81 -43.52
N ASN A 208 -21.00 21.32 -43.49
CA ASN A 208 -22.15 20.88 -44.29
C ASN A 208 -22.51 19.39 -44.09
N ARG A 209 -22.16 18.83 -42.91
CA ARG A 209 -22.52 17.48 -42.49
C ARG A 209 -23.49 17.49 -41.32
N VAL A 210 -24.08 16.33 -41.07
CA VAL A 210 -25.06 16.16 -40.00
C VAL A 210 -24.63 15.00 -39.10
N ILE A 211 -25.15 15.00 -37.88
CA ILE A 211 -25.07 13.87 -36.95
C ILE A 211 -26.38 13.76 -36.18
N PHE A 212 -26.92 12.56 -36.05
CA PHE A 212 -28.20 12.29 -35.39
C PHE A 212 -27.99 11.55 -34.07
N ASP A 213 -28.85 11.83 -33.10
CA ASP A 213 -28.99 11.02 -31.89
C ASP A 213 -30.43 11.02 -31.37
N ASN A 214 -30.75 10.06 -30.52
CA ASN A 214 -32.04 9.97 -29.83
C ASN A 214 -31.87 9.27 -28.44
N GLU A 215 -32.99 8.91 -27.82
CA GLU A 215 -33.04 8.26 -26.52
C GLU A 215 -32.33 6.89 -26.48
N ASN A 216 -32.02 6.28 -27.64
CA ASN A 216 -31.23 5.05 -27.73
C ASN A 216 -29.72 5.31 -27.75
N HIS A 217 -29.28 6.57 -27.75
CA HIS A 217 -27.89 6.99 -27.67
C HIS A 217 -26.99 6.39 -28.76
N HIS A 218 -27.35 6.56 -30.00
CA HIS A 218 -26.66 5.96 -31.15
C HIS A 218 -25.30 6.58 -31.45
N SER A 219 -25.20 7.94 -31.31
CA SER A 219 -23.96 8.66 -31.61
C SER A 219 -23.16 8.86 -30.34
N THR A 220 -22.01 8.19 -30.25
CA THR A 220 -21.20 8.08 -29.00
C THR A 220 -19.74 8.43 -29.23
N PHE A 221 -19.10 8.87 -28.16
CA PHE A 221 -17.66 9.10 -28.08
C PHE A 221 -17.15 8.50 -26.76
N SER A 222 -16.15 7.64 -26.90
CA SER A 222 -15.51 6.96 -25.77
C SER A 222 -14.00 7.04 -25.89
N GLY A 223 -13.32 6.98 -24.74
CA GLY A 223 -11.87 6.92 -24.72
C GLY A 223 -11.35 6.46 -23.36
N HIS A 224 -10.19 5.83 -23.38
CA HIS A 224 -9.55 5.35 -22.15
C HIS A 224 -8.05 5.30 -22.30
N LEU A 225 -7.34 5.38 -21.17
CA LEU A 225 -5.91 5.11 -21.09
C LEU A 225 -5.66 3.61 -21.13
N LEU A 226 -4.85 3.16 -22.08
CA LEU A 226 -4.39 1.79 -22.14
C LEU A 226 -3.29 1.54 -21.10
N PHE A 227 -2.28 2.41 -21.09
CA PHE A 227 -1.20 2.41 -20.10
C PHE A 227 -0.48 3.77 -20.06
N PRO A 228 -0.05 4.22 -18.90
CA PRO A 228 0.81 5.41 -18.76
C PRO A 228 2.25 5.10 -19.22
N MET A 229 2.99 6.15 -19.59
CA MET A 229 4.37 6.05 -20.07
C MET A 229 5.30 7.01 -19.33
#